data_2f376ba1f61214c5dc8fad004c3b8a55
#
_entry.id   2f376ba1f61214c5dc8fad004c3b8a55
#
_cell.length_a   1.000
_cell.length_b   1.000
_cell.length_c   1.000
_cell.angle_alpha   90.00
_cell.angle_beta   90.00
_cell.angle_gamma   90.00
#
_symmetry.space_group_name_H-M   'P 1'
#
loop_
_entity.id
_entity.type
_entity.pdbx_description
1 polymer ?
#
loop_
_entity_poly.entity_id
_entity_poly.type
_entity_poly.pdbx_seq_one_letter_code
_entity_poly.pdbx_strand_id
1 'polypeptide(L)'
;MSNLGNKEVMAKNLKYYVEKSGKSQKEMSEIVGVATSTFNDWMKAKAYPRIDKIEILANYFRILKSDLIEDKTEEHREMQKNNDIITDAIVRMRSDDEFLSVVRGLLTLDAEQMSAVKQLLLVLQK
;
A
#
# COMPACT_ATOMS: atom_id res chain seq x y z
N MET A 1 6.07 -6.92 24.11
CA MET A 1 4.69 -7.37 23.99
C MET A 1 4.24 -7.33 22.54
N SER A 2 3.53 -8.32 22.10
CA SER A 2 3.03 -8.38 20.72
C SER A 2 1.96 -7.31 20.48
N ASN A 3 1.99 -6.67 19.32
CA ASN A 3 0.93 -5.76 18.89
C ASN A 3 -0.29 -6.51 18.35
N LEU A 4 -0.20 -7.83 18.31
CA LEU A 4 -1.28 -8.68 17.87
C LEU A 4 -2.44 -8.54 18.86
N GLY A 5 -3.62 -8.23 18.35
CA GLY A 5 -4.78 -7.99 19.18
C GLY A 5 -4.91 -6.58 19.73
N ASN A 6 -4.02 -5.67 19.36
CA ASN A 6 -4.09 -4.27 19.79
C ASN A 6 -5.16 -3.53 18.98
N LYS A 7 -6.28 -3.24 19.65
CA LYS A 7 -7.44 -2.60 19.03
C LYS A 7 -7.14 -1.21 18.49
N GLU A 8 -6.34 -0.44 19.21
CA GLU A 8 -6.00 0.93 18.84
C GLU A 8 -5.14 0.97 17.60
N VAL A 9 -4.15 0.10 17.50
CA VAL A 9 -3.29 -0.03 16.32
C VAL A 9 -4.11 -0.46 15.12
N MET A 10 -4.98 -1.47 15.30
CA MET A 10 -5.85 -1.96 14.22
C MET A 10 -6.77 -0.84 13.72
N ALA A 11 -7.41 -0.10 14.63
CA ALA A 11 -8.31 0.99 14.27
C ALA A 11 -7.58 2.09 13.48
N LYS A 12 -6.40 2.47 13.93
CA LYS A 12 -5.56 3.46 13.25
C LYS A 12 -5.23 3.03 11.82
N ASN A 13 -4.75 1.82 11.68
CA ASN A 13 -4.37 1.28 10.37
C ASN A 13 -5.59 1.11 9.46
N LEU A 14 -6.68 0.60 10.00
CA LEU A 14 -7.90 0.39 9.24
C LEU A 14 -8.46 1.72 8.71
N LYS A 15 -8.49 2.76 9.55
CA LYS A 15 -8.91 4.10 9.12
C LYS A 15 -8.07 4.60 7.96
N TYR A 16 -6.76 4.41 8.04
CA TYR A 16 -5.85 4.84 6.98
C TYR A 16 -6.21 4.21 5.63
N TYR A 17 -6.40 2.91 5.58
CA TYR A 17 -6.69 2.21 4.34
C TYR A 17 -8.12 2.44 3.84
N VAL A 18 -9.08 2.56 4.75
CA VAL A 18 -10.46 2.87 4.39
C VAL A 18 -10.56 4.26 3.75
N GLU A 19 -9.93 5.26 4.36
CA GLU A 19 -9.89 6.62 3.81
C GLU A 19 -9.22 6.63 2.43
N LYS A 20 -8.12 5.92 2.30
CA LYS A 20 -7.38 5.83 1.04
C LYS A 20 -8.21 5.16 -0.05
N SER A 21 -9.06 4.21 0.30
CA SER A 21 -9.91 3.48 -0.65
C SER A 21 -11.09 4.32 -1.15
N GLY A 22 -11.47 5.35 -0.41
CA GLY A 22 -12.63 6.17 -0.73
C GLY A 22 -13.97 5.49 -0.45
N LYS A 23 -13.96 4.32 0.21
CA LYS A 23 -15.18 3.58 0.53
C LYS A 23 -15.76 4.03 1.87
N SER A 24 -17.09 3.96 1.98
CA SER A 24 -17.79 4.19 3.24
C SER A 24 -17.66 2.97 4.16
N GLN A 25 -17.96 3.16 5.44
CA GLN A 25 -17.99 2.04 6.39
C GLN A 25 -19.03 1.00 5.99
N LYS A 26 -20.16 1.43 5.47
CA LYS A 26 -21.21 0.53 5.00
C LYS A 26 -20.71 -0.33 3.84
N GLU A 27 -20.06 0.30 2.85
CA GLU A 27 -19.49 -0.42 1.71
C GLU A 27 -18.43 -1.42 2.17
N MET A 28 -17.56 -1.00 3.09
CA MET A 28 -16.52 -1.88 3.61
C MET A 28 -17.11 -3.06 4.38
N SER A 29 -18.16 -2.83 5.19
CA SER A 29 -18.82 -3.90 5.93
C SER A 29 -19.41 -4.95 4.98
N GLU A 30 -19.97 -4.52 3.87
CA GLU A 30 -20.51 -5.43 2.85
C GLU A 30 -19.41 -6.24 2.17
N ILE A 31 -18.29 -5.59 1.85
CA ILE A 31 -17.12 -6.25 1.24
C ILE A 31 -16.57 -7.34 2.16
N VAL A 32 -16.47 -7.05 3.46
CA VAL A 32 -15.92 -7.98 4.45
C VAL A 32 -16.93 -9.03 4.88
N GLY A 33 -18.22 -8.74 4.71
CA GLY A 33 -19.29 -9.67 5.08
C GLY A 33 -19.67 -9.61 6.55
N VAL A 34 -19.68 -8.41 7.12
CA VAL A 34 -20.08 -8.20 8.54
C VAL A 34 -21.13 -7.09 8.61
N ALA A 35 -21.78 -6.97 9.75
CA ALA A 35 -22.71 -5.86 10.01
C ALA A 35 -21.94 -4.54 10.05
N THR A 36 -22.59 -3.46 9.64
CA THR A 36 -22.00 -2.12 9.69
C THR A 36 -21.57 -1.76 11.12
N SER A 37 -22.37 -2.14 12.11
CA SER A 37 -22.05 -1.90 13.52
C SER A 37 -20.76 -2.62 13.96
N THR A 38 -20.53 -3.82 13.44
CA THR A 38 -19.31 -4.57 13.71
C THR A 38 -18.09 -3.87 13.12
N PHE A 39 -18.19 -3.45 11.88
CA PHE A 39 -17.12 -2.71 11.21
C PHE A 39 -16.83 -1.40 11.95
N ASN A 40 -17.87 -0.68 12.35
CA ASN A 40 -17.74 0.56 13.11
C ASN A 40 -17.01 0.32 14.45
N ASP A 41 -17.27 -0.79 15.11
CA ASP A 41 -16.58 -1.14 16.36
C ASP A 41 -15.08 -1.35 16.14
N TRP A 42 -14.71 -1.93 15.02
CA TRP A 42 -13.29 -2.05 14.64
C TRP A 42 -12.65 -0.67 14.42
N MET A 43 -13.37 0.23 13.74
CA MET A 43 -12.89 1.58 13.44
C MET A 43 -12.73 2.43 14.70
N LYS A 44 -13.52 2.14 15.74
CA LYS A 44 -13.50 2.88 17.01
C LYS A 44 -12.68 2.20 18.11
N ALA A 45 -11.94 1.16 17.76
CA ALA A 45 -11.12 0.40 18.71
C ALA A 45 -11.93 -0.25 19.84
N LYS A 46 -13.20 -0.56 19.60
CA LYS A 46 -14.06 -1.25 20.56
C LYS A 46 -13.94 -2.78 20.45
N ALA A 47 -13.56 -3.27 19.27
CA ALA A 47 -13.42 -4.68 19.00
C ALA A 47 -12.26 -4.92 18.04
N TYR A 48 -11.74 -6.14 18.04
CA TYR A 48 -10.65 -6.57 17.15
C TYR A 48 -11.19 -7.59 16.16
N PRO A 49 -10.92 -7.43 14.85
CA PRO A 49 -11.43 -8.38 13.85
C PRO A 49 -10.79 -9.75 14.01
N ARG A 50 -11.53 -10.78 13.64
CA ARG A 50 -11.01 -12.16 13.59
C ARG A 50 -10.02 -12.26 12.44
N ILE A 51 -9.13 -13.25 12.51
CA ILE A 51 -8.05 -13.43 11.54
C ILE A 51 -8.58 -13.60 10.10
N ASP A 52 -9.69 -14.31 9.92
CA ASP A 52 -10.29 -14.48 8.59
C ASP A 52 -10.75 -13.15 8.00
N LYS A 53 -11.25 -12.24 8.82
CA LYS A 53 -11.65 -10.90 8.37
C LYS A 53 -10.45 -10.02 8.08
N ILE A 54 -9.38 -10.15 8.84
CA ILE A 54 -8.11 -9.46 8.58
C ILE A 54 -7.57 -9.88 7.21
N GLU A 55 -7.65 -11.17 6.89
CA GLU A 55 -7.22 -11.66 5.57
C GLU A 55 -8.03 -11.06 4.42
N ILE A 56 -9.35 -10.98 4.59
CA ILE A 56 -10.22 -10.37 3.59
C ILE A 56 -9.85 -8.90 3.37
N LEU A 57 -9.65 -8.16 4.46
CA LEU A 57 -9.26 -6.76 4.40
C LEU A 57 -7.92 -6.57 3.71
N ALA A 58 -6.92 -7.36 4.11
CA ALA A 58 -5.58 -7.28 3.52
C ALA A 58 -5.63 -7.57 2.01
N ASN A 59 -6.35 -8.60 1.62
CA ASN A 59 -6.51 -8.94 0.20
C ASN A 59 -7.23 -7.85 -0.58
N TYR A 60 -8.27 -7.27 0.01
CA TYR A 60 -9.01 -6.19 -0.63
C TYR A 60 -8.14 -4.95 -0.87
N PHE A 61 -7.39 -4.55 0.15
CA PHE A 61 -6.50 -3.39 0.07
C PHE A 61 -5.19 -3.70 -0.66
N ARG A 62 -4.93 -4.96 -0.97
CA ARG A 62 -3.68 -5.43 -1.60
C ARG A 62 -2.46 -5.08 -0.76
N ILE A 63 -2.56 -5.37 0.51
CA ILE A 63 -1.51 -5.13 1.51
C ILE A 63 -1.21 -6.42 2.27
N LEU A 64 -0.16 -6.38 3.07
CA LEU A 64 0.18 -7.48 3.98
C LEU A 64 -0.70 -7.39 5.23
N LYS A 65 -0.97 -8.53 5.87
CA LYS A 65 -1.67 -8.55 7.16
C LYS A 65 -0.94 -7.68 8.18
N SER A 66 0.39 -7.70 8.16
CA SER A 66 1.20 -6.88 9.06
C SER A 66 0.94 -5.38 8.92
N ASP A 67 0.52 -4.94 7.73
CA ASP A 67 0.17 -3.54 7.50
C ASP A 67 -1.06 -3.11 8.31
N LEU A 68 -1.93 -4.07 8.66
CA LEU A 68 -3.09 -3.82 9.51
C LEU A 68 -2.78 -4.06 10.99
N ILE A 69 -1.98 -5.07 11.29
CA ILE A 69 -1.75 -5.56 12.64
C ILE A 69 -0.67 -4.76 13.38
N GLU A 70 0.37 -4.36 12.67
CA GLU A 70 1.53 -3.70 13.26
C GLU A 70 1.43 -2.18 13.18
N ASP A 71 2.06 -1.51 14.14
CA ASP A 71 2.12 -0.05 14.18
C ASP A 71 3.31 0.41 13.31
N LYS A 72 3.01 0.67 12.02
CA LYS A 72 4.01 1.12 11.05
C LYS A 72 3.95 2.63 10.90
N THR A 73 5.11 3.26 10.78
CA THR A 73 5.22 4.69 10.54
C THR A 73 4.91 5.03 9.08
N GLU A 74 4.60 6.30 8.82
CA GLU A 74 4.41 6.80 7.46
C GLU A 74 5.68 6.59 6.62
N GLU A 75 6.84 6.77 7.22
CA GLU A 75 8.14 6.52 6.59
C GLU A 75 8.26 5.06 6.12
N HIS A 76 7.83 4.12 6.96
CA HIS A 76 7.84 2.70 6.62
C HIS A 76 6.92 2.40 5.43
N ARG A 77 5.75 3.03 5.38
CA ARG A 77 4.81 2.89 4.27
C ARG A 77 5.37 3.44 2.96
N GLU A 78 6.10 4.56 3.03
CA GLU A 78 6.79 5.13 1.87
C GLU A 78 7.86 4.18 1.35
N MET A 79 8.62 3.56 2.22
CA MET A 79 9.62 2.56 1.83
C MET A 79 8.98 1.39 1.11
N GLN A 80 7.81 0.95 1.56
CA GLN A 80 7.10 -0.15 0.92
C GLN A 80 6.62 0.21 -0.49
N LYS A 81 6.12 1.42 -0.68
CA LYS A 81 5.74 1.92 -2.01
C LYS A 81 6.94 1.92 -2.96
N ASN A 82 8.10 2.37 -2.48
CA ASN A 82 9.32 2.38 -3.27
C ASN A 82 9.74 0.96 -3.65
N ASN A 83 9.60 0.01 -2.74
CA ASN A 83 9.90 -1.40 -3.03
C ASN A 83 8.97 -1.98 -4.09
N ASP A 84 7.70 -1.58 -4.11
CA ASP A 84 6.73 -2.01 -5.12
C ASP A 84 7.12 -1.49 -6.51
N ILE A 85 7.56 -0.23 -6.59
CA ILE A 85 8.04 0.36 -7.84
C ILE A 85 9.26 -0.40 -8.35
N ILE A 86 10.20 -0.71 -7.46
CA ILE A 86 11.41 -1.48 -7.82
C ILE A 86 11.02 -2.86 -8.36
N THR A 87 10.08 -3.54 -7.68
CA THR A 87 9.62 -4.86 -8.10
C THR A 87 8.98 -4.80 -9.49
N ASP A 88 8.10 -3.82 -9.72
CA ASP A 88 7.44 -3.65 -11.01
C ASP A 88 8.47 -3.38 -12.12
N ALA A 89 9.49 -2.56 -11.82
CA ALA A 89 10.56 -2.27 -12.77
C ALA A 89 11.35 -3.55 -13.12
N ILE A 90 11.66 -4.37 -12.13
CA ILE A 90 12.38 -5.63 -12.36
C ILE A 90 11.57 -6.56 -13.26
N VAL A 91 10.28 -6.71 -12.98
CA VAL A 91 9.39 -7.56 -13.77
C VAL A 91 9.34 -7.09 -15.22
N ARG A 92 9.20 -5.79 -15.42
CA ARG A 92 9.16 -5.22 -16.77
C ARG A 92 10.47 -5.38 -17.51
N MET A 93 11.61 -5.21 -16.81
CA MET A 93 12.93 -5.41 -17.42
C MET A 93 13.13 -6.83 -17.95
N ARG A 94 12.51 -7.82 -17.32
CA ARG A 94 12.62 -9.22 -17.72
C ARG A 94 11.78 -9.55 -18.96
N SER A 95 10.73 -8.80 -19.21
CA SER A 95 9.78 -9.07 -20.29
C SER A 95 9.83 -8.05 -21.43
N ASP A 96 10.56 -6.97 -21.29
CA ASP A 96 10.58 -5.85 -22.24
C ASP A 96 12.02 -5.39 -22.46
N ASP A 97 12.62 -5.84 -23.57
CA ASP A 97 14.02 -5.56 -23.92
C ASP A 97 14.27 -4.07 -24.13
N GLU A 98 13.30 -3.35 -24.68
CA GLU A 98 13.41 -1.90 -24.88
C GLU A 98 13.48 -1.17 -23.55
N PHE A 99 12.61 -1.56 -22.61
CA PHE A 99 12.62 -0.98 -21.26
C PHE A 99 13.95 -1.27 -20.56
N LEU A 100 14.45 -2.50 -20.67
CA LEU A 100 15.75 -2.87 -20.09
C LEU A 100 16.88 -2.03 -20.68
N SER A 101 16.86 -1.80 -21.98
CA SER A 101 17.87 -0.98 -22.66
C SER A 101 17.88 0.45 -22.13
N VAL A 102 16.69 1.04 -21.94
CA VAL A 102 16.55 2.39 -21.37
C VAL A 102 17.10 2.43 -19.94
N VAL A 103 16.74 1.46 -19.12
CA VAL A 103 17.22 1.40 -17.71
C VAL A 103 18.75 1.27 -17.70
N ARG A 104 19.31 0.43 -18.57
CA ARG A 104 20.77 0.26 -18.67
C ARG A 104 21.46 1.60 -19.00
N GLY A 105 20.86 2.37 -19.89
CA GLY A 105 21.36 3.69 -20.25
C GLY A 105 21.29 4.66 -19.07
N LEU A 106 20.19 4.61 -18.30
CA LEU A 106 20.03 5.47 -17.13
C LEU A 106 21.10 5.25 -16.07
N LEU A 107 21.61 4.02 -15.96
CA LEU A 107 22.65 3.69 -14.96
C LEU A 107 23.98 4.38 -15.22
N THR A 108 24.20 4.88 -16.44
CA THR A 108 25.45 5.53 -16.81
C THR A 108 25.40 7.06 -16.71
N LEU A 109 24.23 7.62 -16.38
CA LEU A 109 24.04 9.06 -16.35
C LEU A 109 24.52 9.69 -15.05
N ASP A 110 25.05 10.91 -15.16
CA ASP A 110 25.36 11.72 -13.98
C ASP A 110 24.11 12.48 -13.51
N ALA A 111 24.24 13.25 -12.42
CA ALA A 111 23.11 13.95 -11.82
C ALA A 111 22.50 15.00 -12.78
N GLU A 112 23.33 15.69 -13.54
CA GLU A 112 22.86 16.71 -14.50
C GLU A 112 22.08 16.06 -15.64
N GLN A 113 22.61 14.99 -16.20
CA GLN A 113 21.95 14.23 -17.26
C GLN A 113 20.64 13.61 -16.75
N MET A 114 20.63 13.09 -15.53
CA MET A 114 19.43 12.53 -14.92
C MET A 114 18.34 13.60 -14.76
N SER A 115 18.73 14.81 -14.39
CA SER A 115 17.78 15.93 -14.28
C SER A 115 17.13 16.25 -15.63
N ALA A 116 17.91 16.20 -16.72
CA ALA A 116 17.38 16.40 -18.07
C ALA A 116 16.36 15.32 -18.45
N VAL A 117 16.64 14.06 -18.10
CA VAL A 117 15.71 12.93 -18.33
C VAL A 117 14.42 13.15 -17.55
N LYS A 118 14.52 13.60 -16.29
CA LYS A 118 13.35 13.89 -15.46
C LYS A 118 12.46 14.94 -16.10
N GLN A 119 13.04 16.01 -16.64
CA GLN A 119 12.28 17.05 -17.33
C GLN A 119 11.54 16.50 -18.55
N LEU A 120 12.20 15.66 -19.33
CA LEU A 120 11.58 15.01 -20.48
C LEU A 120 10.39 14.14 -20.06
N LEU A 121 10.55 13.37 -18.98
CA LEU A 121 9.47 12.53 -18.46
C LEU A 121 8.25 13.35 -18.06
N LEU A 122 8.47 14.52 -17.44
CA LEU A 122 7.37 15.41 -17.06
C LEU A 122 6.58 15.91 -18.27
N VAL A 123 7.26 16.16 -19.40
CA VAL A 123 6.62 16.56 -20.65
C VAL A 123 5.80 15.40 -21.22
N LEU A 124 6.36 14.20 -21.23
CA LEU A 124 5.70 13.02 -21.81
C LEU A 124 4.47 12.57 -21.01
N GLN A 125 4.42 12.89 -19.71
CA GLN A 125 3.34 12.47 -18.83
C GLN A 125 2.14 13.41 -18.82
N LYS A 126 2.16 14.47 -19.61
CA LYS A 126 1.04 15.41 -19.70
C LYS A 126 -0.14 14.83 -20.49
#